data_bbed6f236743ba1e6768dd47ea11d4c6
#
_entry.id   bbed6f236743ba1e6768dd47ea11d4c6
#
_cell.length_a   1.000
_cell.length_b   1.000
_cell.length_c   1.000
_cell.angle_alpha   90.00
_cell.angle_beta   90.00
_cell.angle_gamma   90.00
#
_symmetry.space_group_name_H-M   'P 1'
#
loop_
_entity.id
_entity.type
_entity.pdbx_description
1 polymer ?
#
loop_
_entity_poly.entity_id
_entity_poly.type
_entity_poly.pdbx_seq_one_letter_code
_entity_poly.pdbx_strand_id
1 'polypeptide(L)'
;MLPPTATRDARTLLFTRGARGFADGVVSVLLASYLARLGFTAVQIGAIVTATLLGSAALTLAIGLAGHRFRRRAVLLGAAALMVVTGLGFAGVTSFWPLLAVAFVGTVNPSAGDVTLFLPTEQAVLAEAAESRDRTGLFAWYNLTGTFAGAAGALAAGFPDAAAQRFGIEAAQAERAGFLLYSVLGLVAAVAYARLSPAIEHDTSAPAQPLARSRGIVLKLSALFSLDSFGGGFVVQSLLVLWLFRRFALPVQVAGAIFFAAGLLAALSQFVAARLAARIGHVRTMVFTHLPANVFLLLAGLMPTAPLAVLFLLLRMSLSSMDVPARQAYVMAMVPREERAAASSVTNVPRSLAAALSPLLAGILLDRTSFGWPLLCAGALKALYDLLLFRQFAHLRPAEEPSEAGSQRSSLR
;
A
#
# COMPACT_ATOMS: atom_id res chain seq x y z
N MET A 1 -23.05 -7.01 4.34
CA MET A 1 -23.91 -6.20 3.44
C MET A 1 -23.37 -4.79 3.41
N LEU A 2 -23.47 -4.11 2.26
CA LEU A 2 -23.11 -2.68 2.18
C LEU A 2 -24.05 -1.87 3.08
N PRO A 3 -23.57 -0.74 3.65
CA PRO A 3 -24.42 0.14 4.43
C PRO A 3 -25.66 0.57 3.62
N PRO A 4 -26.84 0.62 4.25
CA PRO A 4 -28.09 0.92 3.54
C PRO A 4 -28.12 2.32 2.92
N THR A 5 -27.38 3.28 3.49
CA THR A 5 -27.29 4.66 2.99
C THR A 5 -26.25 4.85 1.88
N ALA A 6 -25.52 3.80 1.47
CA ALA A 6 -24.50 3.89 0.43
C ALA A 6 -25.10 4.28 -0.93
N THR A 7 -24.66 5.39 -1.47
CA THR A 7 -25.12 5.94 -2.77
C THR A 7 -24.68 5.06 -3.94
N ARG A 8 -25.24 5.34 -5.15
CA ARG A 8 -24.77 4.73 -6.39
C ARG A 8 -23.30 5.01 -6.65
N ASP A 9 -22.84 6.22 -6.35
CA ASP A 9 -21.43 6.62 -6.52
C ASP A 9 -20.51 5.83 -5.60
N ALA A 10 -20.91 5.56 -4.34
CA ALA A 10 -20.17 4.70 -3.43
C ALA A 10 -19.97 3.28 -4.02
N ARG A 11 -21.02 2.70 -4.61
CA ARG A 11 -20.91 1.37 -5.26
C ARG A 11 -19.97 1.39 -6.47
N THR A 12 -20.01 2.47 -7.26
CA THR A 12 -19.09 2.67 -8.39
C THR A 12 -17.65 2.76 -7.89
N LEU A 13 -17.38 3.50 -6.80
CA LEU A 13 -16.04 3.59 -6.21
C LEU A 13 -15.55 2.25 -5.64
N LEU A 14 -16.43 1.46 -5.02
CA LEU A 14 -16.07 0.11 -4.58
C LEU A 14 -15.71 -0.80 -5.76
N PHE A 15 -16.47 -0.75 -6.84
CA PHE A 15 -16.17 -1.50 -8.05
C PHE A 15 -14.83 -1.10 -8.67
N THR A 16 -14.57 0.22 -8.84
CA THR A 16 -13.29 0.70 -9.39
C THR A 16 -12.12 0.40 -8.47
N ARG A 17 -12.32 0.47 -7.14
CA ARG A 17 -11.32 0.04 -6.15
C ARG A 17 -10.96 -1.44 -6.30
N GLY A 18 -11.96 -2.30 -6.52
CA GLY A 18 -11.74 -3.72 -6.78
C GLY A 18 -11.00 -3.97 -8.09
N ALA A 19 -11.44 -3.36 -9.18
CA ALA A 19 -10.81 -3.52 -10.49
C ALA A 19 -9.33 -3.07 -10.47
N ARG A 20 -9.04 -1.91 -9.88
CA ARG A 20 -7.67 -1.40 -9.73
C ARG A 20 -6.85 -2.23 -8.75
N GLY A 21 -7.44 -2.62 -7.61
CA GLY A 21 -6.77 -3.49 -6.65
C GLY A 21 -6.34 -4.81 -7.29
N PHE A 22 -7.20 -5.41 -8.11
CA PHE A 22 -6.85 -6.61 -8.87
C PHE A 22 -5.70 -6.35 -9.86
N ALA A 23 -5.76 -5.25 -10.63
CA ALA A 23 -4.70 -4.85 -11.54
C ALA A 23 -3.36 -4.64 -10.84
N ASP A 24 -3.36 -3.90 -9.71
CA ASP A 24 -2.18 -3.65 -8.89
C ASP A 24 -1.60 -4.96 -8.33
N GLY A 25 -2.47 -5.89 -7.90
CA GLY A 25 -2.06 -7.21 -7.43
C GLY A 25 -1.34 -8.02 -8.52
N VAL A 26 -1.88 -8.05 -9.75
CA VAL A 26 -1.23 -8.70 -10.90
C VAL A 26 0.15 -8.10 -11.14
N VAL A 27 0.20 -6.77 -11.28
CA VAL A 27 1.43 -6.08 -11.68
C VAL A 27 2.48 -6.11 -10.59
N SER A 28 2.11 -6.03 -9.32
CA SER A 28 3.09 -6.08 -8.20
C SER A 28 3.88 -7.40 -8.14
N VAL A 29 3.32 -8.49 -8.63
CA VAL A 29 4.01 -9.79 -8.75
C VAL A 29 4.76 -9.90 -10.09
N LEU A 30 4.11 -9.51 -11.20
CA LEU A 30 4.71 -9.65 -12.54
C LEU A 30 5.87 -8.69 -12.79
N LEU A 31 5.85 -7.48 -12.21
CA LEU A 31 6.78 -6.40 -12.55
C LEU A 31 8.25 -6.84 -12.49
N ALA A 32 8.67 -7.44 -11.38
CA ALA A 32 10.06 -7.84 -11.21
C ALA A 32 10.45 -9.01 -12.10
N SER A 33 9.57 -9.99 -12.28
CA SER A 33 9.79 -11.14 -13.17
C SER A 33 9.91 -10.67 -14.62
N TYR A 34 8.97 -9.87 -15.09
CA TYR A 34 8.99 -9.32 -16.43
C TYR A 34 10.26 -8.52 -16.73
N LEU A 35 10.65 -7.60 -15.83
CA LEU A 35 11.86 -6.81 -16.00
C LEU A 35 13.14 -7.68 -16.00
N ALA A 36 13.19 -8.71 -15.14
CA ALA A 36 14.30 -9.66 -15.13
C ALA A 36 14.39 -10.47 -16.45
N ARG A 37 13.26 -10.88 -17.03
CA ARG A 37 13.19 -11.56 -18.34
C ARG A 37 13.58 -10.65 -19.50
N LEU A 38 13.37 -9.32 -19.38
CA LEU A 38 13.91 -8.35 -20.34
C LEU A 38 15.43 -8.13 -20.22
N GLY A 39 16.10 -8.81 -19.28
CA GLY A 39 17.53 -8.72 -19.05
C GLY A 39 17.97 -7.58 -18.13
N PHE A 40 17.05 -6.94 -17.41
CA PHE A 40 17.42 -5.88 -16.48
C PHE A 40 18.08 -6.42 -15.24
N THR A 41 19.12 -5.73 -14.78
CA THR A 41 19.80 -6.03 -13.51
C THR A 41 18.89 -5.70 -12.32
N ALA A 42 19.20 -6.23 -11.15
CA ALA A 42 18.42 -5.92 -9.95
C ALA A 42 18.50 -4.43 -9.58
N VAL A 43 19.60 -3.75 -9.89
CA VAL A 43 19.75 -2.29 -9.74
C VAL A 43 18.75 -1.55 -10.64
N GLN A 44 18.65 -1.94 -11.91
CA GLN A 44 17.71 -1.34 -12.87
C GLN A 44 16.25 -1.57 -12.45
N ILE A 45 15.93 -2.77 -11.96
CA ILE A 45 14.59 -3.10 -11.41
C ILE A 45 14.31 -2.22 -10.19
N GLY A 46 15.25 -2.11 -9.26
CA GLY A 46 15.14 -1.25 -8.09
C GLY A 46 14.97 0.24 -8.47
N ALA A 47 15.67 0.71 -9.50
CA ALA A 47 15.53 2.07 -10.02
C ALA A 47 14.12 2.32 -10.61
N ILE A 48 13.58 1.37 -11.39
CA ILE A 48 12.22 1.45 -11.93
C ILE A 48 11.18 1.49 -10.79
N VAL A 49 11.33 0.63 -9.78
CA VAL A 49 10.45 0.62 -8.60
C VAL A 49 10.55 1.94 -7.82
N THR A 50 11.75 2.46 -7.63
CA THR A 50 11.99 3.80 -7.03
C THR A 50 11.30 4.90 -7.84
N ALA A 51 11.48 4.91 -9.17
CA ALA A 51 10.86 5.89 -10.05
C ALA A 51 9.33 5.85 -9.96
N THR A 52 8.74 4.66 -9.93
CA THR A 52 7.30 4.46 -9.77
C THR A 52 6.78 5.06 -8.46
N LEU A 53 7.45 4.80 -7.35
CA LEU A 53 7.03 5.29 -6.04
C LEU A 53 7.24 6.80 -5.90
N LEU A 54 8.36 7.35 -6.42
CA LEU A 54 8.62 8.79 -6.45
C LEU A 54 7.59 9.51 -7.31
N GLY A 55 7.31 9.00 -8.51
CA GLY A 55 6.30 9.56 -9.40
C GLY A 55 4.91 9.55 -8.78
N SER A 56 4.51 8.44 -8.18
CA SER A 56 3.23 8.33 -7.46
C SER A 56 3.14 9.32 -6.29
N ALA A 57 4.21 9.48 -5.51
CA ALA A 57 4.26 10.45 -4.42
C ALA A 57 4.17 11.88 -4.94
N ALA A 58 4.90 12.21 -6.01
CA ALA A 58 4.88 13.54 -6.63
C ALA A 58 3.49 13.89 -7.20
N LEU A 59 2.87 12.96 -7.92
CA LEU A 59 1.53 13.15 -8.49
C LEU A 59 0.46 13.26 -7.39
N THR A 60 0.55 12.45 -6.33
CA THR A 60 -0.37 12.52 -5.18
C THR A 60 -0.23 13.86 -4.46
N LEU A 61 0.99 14.33 -4.29
CA LEU A 61 1.26 15.66 -3.70
C LEU A 61 0.73 16.79 -4.60
N ALA A 62 0.97 16.72 -5.90
CA ALA A 62 0.47 17.71 -6.85
C ALA A 62 -1.06 17.80 -6.84
N ILE A 63 -1.76 16.65 -6.79
CA ILE A 63 -3.22 16.62 -6.63
C ILE A 63 -3.65 17.15 -5.27
N GLY A 64 -2.94 16.79 -4.19
CA GLY A 64 -3.23 17.32 -2.85
C GLY A 64 -3.16 18.85 -2.77
N LEU A 65 -2.18 19.45 -3.47
CA LEU A 65 -1.96 20.91 -3.48
C LEU A 65 -2.86 21.63 -4.49
N ALA A 66 -3.10 21.06 -5.66
CA ALA A 66 -3.81 21.72 -6.76
C ALA A 66 -5.19 21.12 -7.04
N GLY A 67 -5.59 20.06 -6.33
CA GLY A 67 -6.82 19.31 -6.59
C GLY A 67 -8.10 20.15 -6.44
N HIS A 68 -8.07 21.17 -5.56
CA HIS A 68 -9.17 22.13 -5.43
C HIS A 68 -9.45 22.95 -6.70
N ARG A 69 -8.49 23.01 -7.66
CA ARG A 69 -8.64 23.69 -8.96
C ARG A 69 -9.29 22.81 -10.03
N PHE A 70 -9.38 21.52 -9.79
CA PHE A 70 -9.86 20.56 -10.76
C PHE A 70 -11.14 19.88 -10.27
N ARG A 71 -12.03 19.55 -11.20
CA ARG A 71 -13.20 18.72 -10.92
C ARG A 71 -12.76 17.33 -10.50
N ARG A 72 -13.30 16.79 -9.40
CA ARG A 72 -12.98 15.45 -8.87
C ARG A 72 -13.09 14.36 -9.94
N ARG A 73 -14.13 14.42 -10.77
CA ARG A 73 -14.32 13.50 -11.89
C ARG A 73 -13.20 13.61 -12.94
N ALA A 74 -12.74 14.83 -13.25
CA ALA A 74 -11.64 15.03 -14.19
C ALA A 74 -10.33 14.45 -13.67
N VAL A 75 -10.05 14.59 -12.35
CA VAL A 75 -8.89 13.97 -11.69
C VAL A 75 -8.94 12.45 -11.79
N LEU A 76 -10.09 11.82 -11.49
CA LEU A 76 -10.25 10.37 -11.57
C LEU A 76 -10.13 9.85 -13.01
N LEU A 77 -10.69 10.55 -13.99
CA LEU A 77 -10.56 10.20 -15.41
C LEU A 77 -9.12 10.36 -15.90
N GLY A 78 -8.43 11.44 -15.50
CA GLY A 78 -7.01 11.64 -15.81
C GLY A 78 -6.13 10.55 -15.24
N ALA A 79 -6.37 10.15 -13.98
CA ALA A 79 -5.67 9.05 -13.33
C ALA A 79 -5.93 7.70 -14.03
N ALA A 80 -7.17 7.44 -14.46
CA ALA A 80 -7.52 6.23 -15.20
C ALA A 80 -6.90 6.22 -16.61
N ALA A 81 -6.88 7.36 -17.30
CA ALA A 81 -6.19 7.50 -18.59
C ALA A 81 -4.68 7.24 -18.44
N LEU A 82 -4.07 7.79 -17.38
CA LEU A 82 -2.67 7.55 -17.06
C LEU A 82 -2.41 6.06 -16.76
N MET A 83 -3.33 5.37 -16.09
CA MET A 83 -3.26 3.93 -15.86
C MET A 83 -3.25 3.15 -17.20
N VAL A 84 -4.09 3.52 -18.16
CA VAL A 84 -4.11 2.92 -19.51
C VAL A 84 -2.77 3.13 -20.21
N VAL A 85 -2.27 4.37 -20.26
CA VAL A 85 -1.01 4.70 -20.92
C VAL A 85 0.17 3.99 -20.25
N THR A 86 0.17 3.89 -18.92
CA THR A 86 1.21 3.20 -18.17
C THR A 86 1.27 1.71 -18.53
N GLY A 87 0.13 1.02 -18.54
CA GLY A 87 0.10 -0.40 -18.89
C GLY A 87 0.54 -0.65 -20.34
N LEU A 88 0.09 0.19 -21.31
CA LEU A 88 0.56 0.13 -22.70
C LEU A 88 2.06 0.41 -22.79
N GLY A 89 2.58 1.35 -22.01
CA GLY A 89 4.01 1.66 -21.95
C GLY A 89 4.84 0.47 -21.47
N PHE A 90 4.44 -0.18 -20.38
CA PHE A 90 5.12 -1.38 -19.89
C PHE A 90 5.00 -2.58 -20.86
N ALA A 91 3.88 -2.71 -21.58
CA ALA A 91 3.70 -3.76 -22.57
C ALA A 91 4.51 -3.52 -23.84
N GLY A 92 4.68 -2.27 -24.27
CA GLY A 92 5.31 -1.93 -25.56
C GLY A 92 6.77 -1.54 -25.49
N VAL A 93 7.25 -1.05 -24.34
CA VAL A 93 8.62 -0.54 -24.19
C VAL A 93 9.50 -1.58 -23.51
N THR A 94 10.66 -1.87 -24.10
CA THR A 94 11.63 -2.87 -23.58
C THR A 94 12.98 -2.29 -23.20
N SER A 95 13.23 -1.00 -23.47
CA SER A 95 14.49 -0.33 -23.14
C SER A 95 14.39 0.42 -21.81
N PHE A 96 15.50 0.45 -21.08
CA PHE A 96 15.55 0.93 -19.68
C PHE A 96 15.09 2.39 -19.51
N TRP A 97 15.66 3.33 -20.25
CA TRP A 97 15.41 4.76 -20.04
C TRP A 97 13.97 5.20 -20.36
N PRO A 98 13.37 4.79 -21.49
CA PRO A 98 11.96 5.07 -21.73
C PRO A 98 11.05 4.39 -20.71
N LEU A 99 11.38 3.15 -20.28
CA LEU A 99 10.57 2.44 -19.28
C LEU A 99 10.69 3.12 -17.90
N LEU A 100 11.84 3.64 -17.54
CA LEU A 100 12.04 4.45 -16.33
C LEU A 100 11.16 5.71 -16.35
N ALA A 101 11.07 6.39 -17.50
CA ALA A 101 10.19 7.54 -17.67
C ALA A 101 8.70 7.16 -17.55
N VAL A 102 8.29 6.04 -18.19
CA VAL A 102 6.93 5.49 -18.04
C VAL A 102 6.63 5.14 -16.58
N ALA A 103 7.58 4.55 -15.87
CA ALA A 103 7.46 4.21 -14.46
C ALA A 103 7.30 5.45 -13.57
N PHE A 104 8.07 6.51 -13.82
CA PHE A 104 8.03 7.74 -13.04
C PHE A 104 6.71 8.51 -13.23
N VAL A 105 6.22 8.63 -14.46
CA VAL A 105 4.96 9.34 -14.75
C VAL A 105 3.73 8.45 -14.47
N GLY A 106 3.91 7.15 -14.48
CA GLY A 106 2.85 6.16 -14.46
C GLY A 106 2.20 5.91 -13.11
N THR A 107 1.25 4.98 -13.11
CA THR A 107 0.42 4.63 -11.95
C THR A 107 0.64 3.19 -11.46
N VAL A 108 1.60 2.44 -12.02
CA VAL A 108 1.91 1.08 -11.55
C VAL A 108 2.25 1.10 -10.07
N ASN A 109 1.67 0.17 -9.31
CA ASN A 109 1.92 0.06 -7.87
C ASN A 109 2.74 -1.21 -7.57
N PRO A 110 4.06 -1.09 -7.29
CA PRO A 110 4.92 -2.23 -7.05
C PRO A 110 4.70 -2.91 -5.69
N SER A 111 3.91 -2.31 -4.82
CA SER A 111 3.66 -2.80 -3.47
C SER A 111 2.23 -3.33 -3.24
N ALA A 112 1.34 -3.23 -4.22
CA ALA A 112 -0.09 -3.48 -4.08
C ALA A 112 -0.73 -2.73 -2.86
N GLY A 113 -0.09 -1.64 -2.44
CA GLY A 113 -0.46 -0.84 -1.26
C GLY A 113 -1.39 0.33 -1.61
N ASP A 114 -1.70 1.12 -0.59
CA ASP A 114 -2.72 2.17 -0.67
C ASP A 114 -2.23 3.53 -1.23
N VAL A 115 -0.95 3.66 -1.58
CA VAL A 115 -0.43 4.92 -2.14
C VAL A 115 -0.72 4.97 -3.63
N THR A 116 -1.87 5.54 -3.98
CA THR A 116 -2.27 5.71 -5.38
C THR A 116 -2.82 7.10 -5.62
N LEU A 117 -2.68 7.57 -6.87
CA LEU A 117 -3.19 8.83 -7.37
C LEU A 117 -4.72 8.99 -7.16
N PHE A 118 -5.44 7.89 -7.13
CA PHE A 118 -6.90 7.84 -6.97
C PHE A 118 -7.35 8.08 -5.52
N LEU A 119 -6.55 7.62 -4.56
CA LEU A 119 -6.97 7.48 -3.16
C LEU A 119 -7.49 8.78 -2.54
N PRO A 120 -6.81 9.95 -2.66
CA PRO A 120 -7.29 11.18 -2.02
C PRO A 120 -8.67 11.59 -2.54
N THR A 121 -8.88 11.52 -3.86
CA THR A 121 -10.14 11.94 -4.49
C THR A 121 -11.27 10.94 -4.19
N GLU A 122 -11.00 9.63 -4.28
CA GLU A 122 -12.00 8.60 -3.96
C GLU A 122 -12.42 8.66 -2.50
N GLN A 123 -11.47 8.86 -1.57
CA GLN A 123 -11.79 8.96 -0.14
C GLN A 123 -12.61 10.22 0.18
N ALA A 124 -12.34 11.33 -0.50
CA ALA A 124 -13.14 12.55 -0.35
C ALA A 124 -14.60 12.31 -0.79
N VAL A 125 -14.80 11.71 -1.97
CA VAL A 125 -16.15 11.37 -2.47
C VAL A 125 -16.81 10.34 -1.55
N LEU A 126 -16.09 9.32 -1.09
CA LEU A 126 -16.62 8.27 -0.24
C LEU A 126 -17.08 8.83 1.12
N ALA A 127 -16.38 9.82 1.67
CA ALA A 127 -16.75 10.48 2.92
C ALA A 127 -18.10 11.22 2.82
N GLU A 128 -18.49 11.65 1.62
CA GLU A 128 -19.76 12.35 1.35
C GLU A 128 -20.87 11.37 0.87
N ALA A 129 -20.49 10.15 0.46
CA ALA A 129 -21.39 9.18 -0.17
C ALA A 129 -22.20 8.31 0.80
N ALA A 130 -22.12 8.53 2.12
CA ALA A 130 -22.92 7.86 3.13
C ALA A 130 -23.14 8.77 4.36
N GLU A 131 -24.22 8.49 5.10
CA GLU A 131 -24.48 9.16 6.38
C GLU A 131 -23.35 8.87 7.39
N SER A 132 -23.15 9.80 8.35
CA SER A 132 -22.03 9.73 9.32
C SER A 132 -21.97 8.40 10.09
N ARG A 133 -23.13 7.81 10.42
CA ARG A 133 -23.22 6.50 11.12
C ARG A 133 -22.69 5.33 10.29
N ASP A 134 -22.84 5.40 8.96
CA ASP A 134 -22.50 4.32 8.03
C ASP A 134 -21.14 4.50 7.35
N ARG A 135 -20.53 5.68 7.52
CA ARG A 135 -19.26 6.08 6.86
C ARG A 135 -18.13 5.12 7.18
N THR A 136 -17.95 4.78 8.46
CA THR A 136 -16.90 3.84 8.89
C THR A 136 -17.06 2.46 8.22
N GLY A 137 -18.29 1.96 8.12
CA GLY A 137 -18.60 0.71 7.43
C GLY A 137 -18.27 0.77 5.93
N LEU A 138 -18.57 1.91 5.28
CA LEU A 138 -18.26 2.11 3.86
C LEU A 138 -16.75 2.13 3.59
N PHE A 139 -15.96 2.82 4.42
CA PHE A 139 -14.49 2.80 4.31
C PHE A 139 -13.91 1.40 4.57
N ALA A 140 -14.47 0.66 5.52
CA ALA A 140 -14.07 -0.73 5.76
C ALA A 140 -14.30 -1.60 4.52
N TRP A 141 -15.45 -1.50 3.87
CA TRP A 141 -15.75 -2.20 2.61
C TRP A 141 -14.81 -1.78 1.48
N TYR A 142 -14.50 -0.49 1.35
CA TYR A 142 -13.57 0.02 0.36
C TYR A 142 -12.17 -0.60 0.52
N ASN A 143 -11.65 -0.64 1.75
CA ASN A 143 -10.34 -1.21 2.04
C ASN A 143 -10.33 -2.73 1.82
N LEU A 144 -11.36 -3.45 2.32
CA LEU A 144 -11.50 -4.89 2.12
C LEU A 144 -11.56 -5.26 0.64
N THR A 145 -12.38 -4.54 -0.15
CA THR A 145 -12.50 -4.77 -1.59
C THR A 145 -11.15 -4.63 -2.28
N GLY A 146 -10.39 -3.58 -1.96
CA GLY A 146 -9.04 -3.39 -2.51
C GLY A 146 -8.07 -4.50 -2.12
N THR A 147 -8.06 -4.90 -0.85
CA THR A 147 -7.14 -5.92 -0.33
C THR A 147 -7.45 -7.30 -0.92
N PHE A 148 -8.72 -7.73 -0.93
CA PHE A 148 -9.11 -9.03 -1.49
C PHE A 148 -8.89 -9.09 -3.01
N ALA A 149 -9.25 -8.01 -3.73
CA ALA A 149 -9.01 -7.94 -5.16
C ALA A 149 -7.51 -7.94 -5.48
N GLY A 150 -6.68 -7.24 -4.70
CA GLY A 150 -5.23 -7.27 -4.83
C GLY A 150 -4.65 -8.66 -4.58
N ALA A 151 -5.13 -9.37 -3.56
CA ALA A 151 -4.73 -10.75 -3.31
C ALA A 151 -5.12 -11.66 -4.49
N ALA A 152 -6.35 -11.56 -5.00
CA ALA A 152 -6.79 -12.31 -6.18
C ALA A 152 -5.96 -11.97 -7.43
N GLY A 153 -5.60 -10.70 -7.61
CA GLY A 153 -4.70 -10.25 -8.68
C GLY A 153 -3.31 -10.86 -8.56
N ALA A 154 -2.74 -10.89 -7.34
CA ALA A 154 -1.45 -11.55 -7.11
C ALA A 154 -1.46 -13.03 -7.49
N LEU A 155 -2.54 -13.75 -7.16
CA LEU A 155 -2.72 -15.14 -7.61
C LEU A 155 -2.82 -15.25 -9.13
N ALA A 156 -3.58 -14.34 -9.76
CA ALA A 156 -3.76 -14.30 -11.20
C ALA A 156 -2.47 -13.99 -11.98
N ALA A 157 -1.47 -13.38 -11.33
CA ALA A 157 -0.16 -13.12 -11.93
C ALA A 157 0.58 -14.39 -12.39
N GLY A 158 0.20 -15.56 -11.89
CA GLY A 158 0.73 -16.85 -12.37
C GLY A 158 0.16 -17.34 -13.70
N PHE A 159 -1.00 -16.83 -14.14
CA PHE A 159 -1.64 -17.31 -15.37
C PHE A 159 -0.84 -17.07 -16.66
N PRO A 160 -0.20 -15.90 -16.88
CA PRO A 160 0.59 -15.70 -18.08
C PRO A 160 1.70 -16.74 -18.26
N ASP A 161 2.41 -17.08 -17.20
CA ASP A 161 3.51 -18.05 -17.21
C ASP A 161 2.99 -19.49 -17.45
N ALA A 162 1.85 -19.84 -16.85
CA ALA A 162 1.17 -21.11 -17.09
C ALA A 162 0.68 -21.22 -18.56
N ALA A 163 0.16 -20.12 -19.11
CA ALA A 163 -0.24 -20.07 -20.52
C ALA A 163 0.98 -20.19 -21.45
N ALA A 164 2.10 -19.54 -21.13
CA ALA A 164 3.35 -19.65 -21.88
C ALA A 164 3.81 -21.11 -21.99
N GLN A 165 3.82 -21.83 -20.86
CA GLN A 165 4.18 -23.26 -20.82
C GLN A 165 3.21 -24.15 -21.61
N ARG A 166 1.90 -23.85 -21.53
CA ARG A 166 0.86 -24.63 -22.19
C ARG A 166 0.83 -24.46 -23.71
N PHE A 167 1.08 -23.25 -24.20
CA PHE A 167 0.95 -22.88 -25.61
C PHE A 167 2.29 -22.69 -26.32
N GLY A 168 3.43 -22.87 -25.64
CA GLY A 168 4.77 -22.69 -26.21
C GLY A 168 5.10 -21.24 -26.57
N ILE A 169 4.49 -20.28 -25.86
CA ILE A 169 4.72 -18.83 -26.04
C ILE A 169 5.92 -18.41 -25.18
N GLU A 170 6.72 -17.48 -25.64
CA GLU A 170 7.77 -16.88 -24.83
C GLU A 170 7.19 -16.25 -23.56
N ALA A 171 7.78 -16.56 -22.39
CA ALA A 171 7.24 -16.13 -21.10
C ALA A 171 7.16 -14.61 -20.97
N ALA A 172 8.15 -13.85 -21.49
CA ALA A 172 8.11 -12.41 -21.49
C ALA A 172 6.94 -11.84 -22.30
N GLN A 173 6.59 -12.48 -23.43
CA GLN A 173 5.42 -12.10 -24.24
C GLN A 173 4.11 -12.40 -23.50
N ALA A 174 4.03 -13.53 -22.81
CA ALA A 174 2.85 -13.86 -22.01
C ALA A 174 2.68 -12.88 -20.83
N GLU A 175 3.75 -12.48 -20.15
CA GLU A 175 3.72 -11.52 -19.05
C GLU A 175 3.29 -10.11 -19.51
N ARG A 176 3.53 -9.73 -20.77
CA ARG A 176 2.99 -8.47 -21.38
C ARG A 176 1.47 -8.41 -21.31
N ALA A 177 0.79 -9.56 -21.39
CA ALA A 177 -0.66 -9.61 -21.26
C ALA A 177 -1.14 -9.10 -19.88
N GLY A 178 -0.34 -9.26 -18.82
CA GLY A 178 -0.64 -8.70 -17.50
C GLY A 178 -0.66 -7.16 -17.50
N PHE A 179 0.26 -6.51 -18.24
CA PHE A 179 0.27 -5.05 -18.38
C PHE A 179 -0.84 -4.56 -19.33
N LEU A 180 -1.19 -5.33 -20.36
CA LEU A 180 -2.37 -5.04 -21.19
C LEU A 180 -3.65 -5.16 -20.38
N LEU A 181 -3.77 -6.18 -19.52
CA LEU A 181 -4.89 -6.32 -18.59
C LEU A 181 -4.98 -5.11 -17.64
N TYR A 182 -3.82 -4.61 -17.14
CA TYR A 182 -3.77 -3.38 -16.36
C TYR A 182 -4.36 -2.19 -17.11
N SER A 183 -4.04 -2.03 -18.41
CA SER A 183 -4.62 -0.99 -19.26
C SER A 183 -6.12 -1.17 -19.47
N VAL A 184 -6.59 -2.40 -19.72
CA VAL A 184 -8.02 -2.69 -19.88
C VAL A 184 -8.80 -2.36 -18.61
N LEU A 185 -8.27 -2.71 -17.44
CA LEU A 185 -8.89 -2.38 -16.17
C LEU A 185 -8.86 -0.87 -15.88
N GLY A 186 -7.83 -0.16 -16.35
CA GLY A 186 -7.80 1.30 -16.38
C GLY A 186 -8.92 1.90 -17.23
N LEU A 187 -9.19 1.33 -18.41
CA LEU A 187 -10.30 1.74 -19.26
C LEU A 187 -11.66 1.45 -18.62
N VAL A 188 -11.82 0.27 -17.98
CA VAL A 188 -13.03 -0.07 -17.23
C VAL A 188 -13.26 0.92 -16.09
N ALA A 189 -12.21 1.30 -15.37
CA ALA A 189 -12.28 2.32 -14.32
C ALA A 189 -12.67 3.70 -14.91
N ALA A 190 -12.10 4.11 -16.04
CA ALA A 190 -12.46 5.35 -16.72
C ALA A 190 -13.94 5.39 -17.11
N VAL A 191 -14.47 4.31 -17.68
CA VAL A 191 -15.89 4.19 -18.05
C VAL A 191 -16.79 4.27 -16.80
N ALA A 192 -16.37 3.65 -15.69
CA ALA A 192 -17.09 3.72 -14.42
C ALA A 192 -17.08 5.13 -13.83
N TYR A 193 -15.92 5.81 -13.80
CA TYR A 193 -15.81 7.21 -13.33
C TYR A 193 -16.59 8.18 -14.23
N ALA A 194 -16.66 7.92 -15.52
CA ALA A 194 -17.49 8.72 -16.44
C ALA A 194 -18.98 8.70 -16.08
N ARG A 195 -19.45 7.69 -15.32
CA ARG A 195 -20.84 7.53 -14.88
C ARG A 195 -21.13 8.05 -13.47
N LEU A 196 -20.12 8.60 -12.78
CA LEU A 196 -20.33 9.25 -11.49
C LEU A 196 -21.26 10.44 -11.63
N SER A 197 -22.07 10.69 -10.61
CA SER A 197 -23.03 11.78 -10.62
C SER A 197 -22.34 13.16 -10.52
N PRO A 198 -22.97 14.25 -10.97
CA PRO A 198 -22.45 15.60 -10.72
C PRO A 198 -22.35 15.97 -9.24
N ALA A 199 -23.07 15.25 -8.38
CA ALA A 199 -23.08 15.51 -6.93
C ALA A 199 -21.69 15.33 -6.27
N ILE A 200 -20.78 14.59 -6.87
CA ILE A 200 -19.41 14.41 -6.35
C ILE A 200 -18.56 15.68 -6.42
N GLU A 201 -18.98 16.69 -7.21
CA GLU A 201 -18.21 17.93 -7.41
C GLU A 201 -18.42 18.97 -6.30
N HIS A 202 -19.32 18.70 -5.32
CA HIS A 202 -19.54 19.62 -4.22
C HIS A 202 -18.39 19.54 -3.24
N ASP A 203 -17.72 20.68 -3.02
CA ASP A 203 -16.65 20.80 -2.02
C ASP A 203 -17.25 21.32 -0.71
N THR A 204 -17.41 20.41 0.26
CA THR A 204 -17.87 20.72 1.60
C THR A 204 -16.73 20.84 2.61
N SER A 205 -15.48 20.78 2.13
CA SER A 205 -14.30 20.79 2.99
C SER A 205 -14.08 22.17 3.60
N ALA A 206 -14.14 22.27 4.93
CA ALA A 206 -13.67 23.46 5.64
C ALA A 206 -12.16 23.69 5.34
N PRO A 207 -11.70 24.94 5.21
CA PRO A 207 -10.29 25.22 4.97
C PRO A 207 -9.42 24.60 6.08
N ALA A 208 -8.44 23.80 5.67
CA ALA A 208 -7.49 23.18 6.59
C ALA A 208 -6.63 24.27 7.25
N GLN A 209 -6.53 24.23 8.58
CA GLN A 209 -5.62 25.11 9.29
C GLN A 209 -4.21 24.54 9.30
N PRO A 210 -3.17 25.39 9.25
CA PRO A 210 -1.79 24.94 9.36
C PRO A 210 -1.52 24.39 10.77
N LEU A 211 -0.51 23.51 10.86
CA LEU A 211 -0.06 22.97 12.14
C LEU A 211 0.47 24.09 13.06
N ALA A 212 -0.15 24.27 14.22
CA ALA A 212 0.28 25.20 15.25
C ALA A 212 0.56 24.46 16.57
N ARG A 213 -0.48 23.98 17.25
CA ARG A 213 -0.38 23.36 18.58
C ARG A 213 0.25 21.98 18.55
N SER A 214 -0.03 21.17 17.52
CA SER A 214 0.44 19.78 17.40
C SER A 214 1.75 19.64 16.61
N ARG A 215 2.36 20.74 16.13
CA ARG A 215 3.53 20.72 15.25
C ARG A 215 4.67 19.82 15.75
N GLY A 216 5.06 19.94 17.03
CA GLY A 216 6.17 19.17 17.61
C GLY A 216 5.91 17.65 17.62
N ILE A 217 4.70 17.24 18.00
CA ILE A 217 4.29 15.83 18.01
C ILE A 217 4.21 15.29 16.59
N VAL A 218 3.57 16.02 15.69
CA VAL A 218 3.38 15.60 14.28
C VAL A 218 4.72 15.44 13.56
N LEU A 219 5.69 16.34 13.76
CA LEU A 219 7.02 16.22 13.17
C LEU A 219 7.79 15.00 13.70
N LYS A 220 7.71 14.71 15.00
CA LYS A 220 8.33 13.50 15.57
C LYS A 220 7.70 12.24 15.00
N LEU A 221 6.37 12.18 14.94
CA LEU A 221 5.66 11.04 14.33
C LEU A 221 5.98 10.91 12.83
N SER A 222 6.08 12.03 12.10
CA SER A 222 6.46 12.03 10.70
C SER A 222 7.86 11.44 10.48
N ALA A 223 8.84 11.82 11.31
CA ALA A 223 10.18 11.27 11.24
C ALA A 223 10.21 9.76 11.52
N LEU A 224 9.51 9.30 12.56
CA LEU A 224 9.40 7.89 12.90
C LEU A 224 8.69 7.08 11.80
N PHE A 225 7.57 7.57 11.28
CA PHE A 225 6.85 6.90 10.19
C PHE A 225 7.64 6.89 8.88
N SER A 226 8.50 7.90 8.65
CA SER A 226 9.42 7.90 7.52
C SER A 226 10.50 6.84 7.66
N LEU A 227 11.02 6.61 8.87
CA LEU A 227 11.97 5.53 9.15
C LEU A 227 11.35 4.15 8.89
N ASP A 228 10.13 3.92 9.38
CA ASP A 228 9.36 2.70 9.11
C ASP A 228 9.16 2.47 7.61
N SER A 229 8.74 3.51 6.91
CA SER A 229 8.44 3.43 5.47
C SER A 229 9.69 3.27 4.62
N PHE A 230 10.82 3.90 5.01
CA PHE A 230 12.11 3.65 4.39
C PHE A 230 12.51 2.17 4.53
N GLY A 231 12.36 1.58 5.73
CA GLY A 231 12.51 0.13 5.92
C GLY A 231 11.56 -0.68 5.04
N GLY A 232 10.31 -0.25 4.91
CA GLY A 232 9.29 -0.90 4.07
C GLY A 232 9.62 -0.95 2.59
N GLY A 233 10.26 0.08 2.06
CA GLY A 233 10.64 0.13 0.64
C GLY A 233 11.70 -0.90 0.22
N PHE A 234 12.51 -1.42 1.13
CA PHE A 234 13.42 -2.55 0.85
C PHE A 234 12.68 -3.85 0.48
N VAL A 235 11.46 -4.00 0.97
CA VAL A 235 10.67 -5.22 0.90
C VAL A 235 9.29 -5.00 0.26
N VAL A 236 9.19 -4.06 -0.68
CA VAL A 236 7.99 -3.93 -1.52
C VAL A 236 7.74 -5.23 -2.27
N GLN A 237 6.49 -5.54 -2.55
CA GLN A 237 6.08 -6.86 -3.05
C GLN A 237 6.89 -7.31 -4.27
N SER A 238 7.09 -6.44 -5.26
CA SER A 238 7.87 -6.77 -6.46
C SER A 238 9.32 -7.14 -6.15
N LEU A 239 9.98 -6.48 -5.18
CA LEU A 239 11.35 -6.82 -4.78
C LEU A 239 11.41 -8.09 -3.93
N LEU A 240 10.39 -8.40 -3.15
CA LEU A 240 10.28 -9.70 -2.48
C LEU A 240 10.11 -10.84 -3.49
N VAL A 241 9.32 -10.65 -4.56
CA VAL A 241 9.23 -11.60 -5.67
C VAL A 241 10.59 -11.80 -6.32
N LEU A 242 11.32 -10.70 -6.60
CA LEU A 242 12.66 -10.77 -7.18
C LEU A 242 13.64 -11.54 -6.28
N TRP A 243 13.60 -11.29 -4.96
CA TRP A 243 14.43 -12.01 -3.99
C TRP A 243 14.09 -13.50 -3.93
N LEU A 244 12.81 -13.86 -3.86
CA LEU A 244 12.38 -15.27 -3.87
C LEU A 244 12.83 -15.98 -5.14
N PHE A 245 12.72 -15.34 -6.29
CA PHE A 245 13.19 -15.86 -7.57
C PHE A 245 14.73 -16.04 -7.58
N ARG A 246 15.50 -15.02 -7.19
CA ARG A 246 16.98 -15.06 -7.24
C ARG A 246 17.59 -16.02 -6.23
N ARG A 247 16.97 -16.15 -5.04
CA ARG A 247 17.52 -16.98 -3.97
C ARG A 247 17.07 -18.45 -4.03
N PHE A 248 15.83 -18.69 -4.40
CA PHE A 248 15.20 -20.00 -4.33
C PHE A 248 14.67 -20.49 -5.68
N ALA A 249 14.85 -19.74 -6.75
CA ALA A 249 14.32 -20.03 -8.09
C ALA A 249 12.81 -20.32 -8.11
N LEU A 250 12.04 -19.66 -7.20
CA LEU A 250 10.59 -19.86 -7.12
C LEU A 250 9.91 -19.26 -8.37
N PRO A 251 9.04 -20.03 -9.06
CA PRO A 251 8.31 -19.52 -10.21
C PRO A 251 7.25 -18.49 -9.81
N VAL A 252 6.83 -17.65 -10.76
CA VAL A 252 5.85 -16.57 -10.56
C VAL A 252 4.54 -17.09 -10.00
N GLN A 253 4.09 -18.28 -10.40
CA GLN A 253 2.87 -18.92 -9.90
C GLN A 253 2.93 -19.15 -8.38
N VAL A 254 4.08 -19.64 -7.90
CA VAL A 254 4.29 -19.86 -6.45
C VAL A 254 4.36 -18.53 -5.71
N ALA A 255 5.07 -17.54 -6.26
CA ALA A 255 5.08 -16.19 -5.69
C ALA A 255 3.67 -15.59 -5.62
N GLY A 256 2.88 -15.72 -6.68
CA GLY A 256 1.47 -15.28 -6.69
C GLY A 256 0.63 -15.94 -5.60
N ALA A 257 0.77 -17.25 -5.41
CA ALA A 257 0.07 -17.99 -4.35
C ALA A 257 0.51 -17.54 -2.94
N ILE A 258 1.80 -17.28 -2.73
CA ILE A 258 2.34 -16.74 -1.47
C ILE A 258 1.73 -15.38 -1.16
N PHE A 259 1.70 -14.46 -2.14
CA PHE A 259 1.16 -13.12 -1.92
C PHE A 259 -0.38 -13.10 -1.84
N PHE A 260 -1.06 -14.06 -2.47
CA PHE A 260 -2.48 -14.29 -2.22
C PHE A 260 -2.73 -14.67 -0.76
N ALA A 261 -2.03 -15.67 -0.24
CA ALA A 261 -2.15 -16.08 1.16
C ALA A 261 -1.76 -14.94 2.12
N ALA A 262 -0.68 -14.21 1.81
CA ALA A 262 -0.25 -13.05 2.57
C ALA A 262 -1.32 -11.95 2.60
N GLY A 263 -1.98 -11.66 1.48
CA GLY A 263 -3.07 -10.70 1.39
C GLY A 263 -4.30 -11.10 2.21
N LEU A 264 -4.67 -12.40 2.21
CA LEU A 264 -5.74 -12.90 3.05
C LEU A 264 -5.41 -12.78 4.54
N LEU A 265 -4.20 -13.14 4.96
CA LEU A 265 -3.74 -12.99 6.35
C LEU A 265 -3.73 -11.52 6.77
N ALA A 266 -3.26 -10.62 5.91
CA ALA A 266 -3.28 -9.19 6.15
C ALA A 266 -4.72 -8.65 6.31
N ALA A 267 -5.65 -9.08 5.46
CA ALA A 267 -7.05 -8.68 5.57
C ALA A 267 -7.68 -9.18 6.88
N LEU A 268 -7.47 -10.44 7.24
CA LEU A 268 -7.99 -11.02 8.48
C LEU A 268 -7.40 -10.33 9.72
N SER A 269 -6.11 -10.00 9.70
CA SER A 269 -5.43 -9.34 10.82
C SER A 269 -6.01 -7.95 11.15
N GLN A 270 -6.49 -7.22 10.15
CA GLN A 270 -7.09 -5.90 10.35
C GLN A 270 -8.38 -5.96 11.20
N PHE A 271 -9.16 -7.04 11.13
CA PHE A 271 -10.34 -7.22 11.99
C PHE A 271 -9.96 -7.40 13.47
N VAL A 272 -8.81 -8.00 13.72
CA VAL A 272 -8.30 -8.21 15.10
C VAL A 272 -7.70 -6.91 15.63
N ALA A 273 -7.07 -6.10 14.78
CA ALA A 273 -6.36 -4.88 15.14
C ALA A 273 -7.24 -3.89 15.94
N ALA A 274 -8.47 -3.65 15.48
CA ALA A 274 -9.40 -2.73 16.15
C ALA A 274 -9.76 -3.20 17.57
N ARG A 275 -9.99 -4.52 17.76
CA ARG A 275 -10.27 -5.10 19.07
C ARG A 275 -9.06 -5.03 20.00
N LEU A 276 -7.87 -5.26 19.45
CA LEU A 276 -6.62 -5.19 20.20
C LEU A 276 -6.33 -3.75 20.64
N ALA A 277 -6.47 -2.77 19.73
CA ALA A 277 -6.27 -1.36 20.04
C ALA A 277 -7.23 -0.85 21.13
N ALA A 278 -8.47 -1.32 21.15
CA ALA A 278 -9.44 -1.00 22.20
C ALA A 278 -9.04 -1.56 23.58
N ARG A 279 -8.26 -2.66 23.63
CA ARG A 279 -7.86 -3.31 24.90
C ARG A 279 -6.54 -2.80 25.46
N ILE A 280 -5.53 -2.63 24.61
CA ILE A 280 -4.16 -2.31 25.06
C ILE A 280 -3.68 -0.91 24.62
N GLY A 281 -4.52 -0.15 23.92
CA GLY A 281 -4.21 1.18 23.39
C GLY A 281 -3.48 1.14 22.05
N HIS A 282 -3.48 2.28 21.34
CA HIS A 282 -2.97 2.36 19.97
C HIS A 282 -1.45 2.11 19.86
N VAL A 283 -0.64 2.77 20.71
CA VAL A 283 0.83 2.65 20.65
C VAL A 283 1.28 1.23 20.96
N ARG A 284 0.71 0.61 22.01
CA ARG A 284 1.03 -0.79 22.37
C ARG A 284 0.60 -1.74 21.24
N THR A 285 -0.55 -1.54 20.61
CA THR A 285 -0.98 -2.34 19.47
C THR A 285 0.02 -2.22 18.33
N MET A 286 0.40 -1.00 17.93
CA MET A 286 1.40 -0.78 16.88
C MET A 286 2.68 -1.56 17.17
N VAL A 287 3.27 -1.39 18.36
CA VAL A 287 4.58 -1.98 18.67
C VAL A 287 4.50 -3.49 18.88
N PHE A 288 3.54 -3.99 19.65
CA PHE A 288 3.48 -5.43 20.01
C PHE A 288 3.02 -6.33 18.88
N THR A 289 2.42 -5.78 17.82
CA THR A 289 2.15 -6.54 16.59
C THR A 289 3.26 -6.38 15.56
N HIS A 290 3.82 -5.18 15.45
CA HIS A 290 4.79 -4.86 14.40
C HIS A 290 6.21 -5.36 14.74
N LEU A 291 6.66 -5.27 15.98
CA LEU A 291 7.99 -5.75 16.39
C LEU A 291 8.17 -7.26 16.16
N PRO A 292 7.25 -8.16 16.57
CA PRO A 292 7.35 -9.58 16.22
C PRO A 292 7.29 -9.81 14.71
N ALA A 293 6.48 -9.05 13.96
CA ALA A 293 6.44 -9.14 12.50
C ALA A 293 7.80 -8.79 11.87
N ASN A 294 8.52 -7.82 12.43
CA ASN A 294 9.86 -7.46 11.97
C ASN A 294 10.91 -8.51 12.35
N VAL A 295 10.77 -9.17 13.49
CA VAL A 295 11.59 -10.36 13.83
C VAL A 295 11.36 -11.47 12.82
N PHE A 296 10.11 -11.76 12.43
CA PHE A 296 9.84 -12.74 11.39
C PHE A 296 10.41 -12.33 10.03
N LEU A 297 10.46 -11.04 9.72
CA LEU A 297 11.11 -10.55 8.51
C LEU A 297 12.62 -10.80 8.52
N LEU A 298 13.28 -10.54 9.65
CA LEU A 298 14.70 -10.86 9.85
C LEU A 298 14.95 -12.37 9.68
N LEU A 299 14.14 -13.19 10.34
CA LEU A 299 14.24 -14.66 10.24
C LEU A 299 14.03 -15.13 8.80
N ALA A 300 13.04 -14.59 8.07
CA ALA A 300 12.83 -14.94 6.66
C ALA A 300 14.08 -14.70 5.81
N GLY A 301 14.77 -13.55 6.02
CA GLY A 301 16.00 -13.21 5.32
C GLY A 301 17.19 -14.15 5.60
N LEU A 302 17.20 -14.77 6.77
CA LEU A 302 18.25 -15.70 7.23
C LEU A 302 18.00 -17.16 6.82
N MET A 303 16.77 -17.51 6.42
CA MET A 303 16.43 -18.93 6.17
C MET A 303 17.17 -19.51 4.96
N PRO A 304 17.68 -20.75 5.11
CA PRO A 304 18.38 -21.42 4.02
C PRO A 304 17.44 -22.02 2.98
N THR A 305 16.17 -22.26 3.31
CA THR A 305 15.20 -22.96 2.45
C THR A 305 13.97 -22.11 2.17
N ALA A 306 13.39 -22.26 0.99
CA ALA A 306 12.18 -21.54 0.58
C ALA A 306 10.99 -21.76 1.52
N PRO A 307 10.64 -23.00 1.95
CA PRO A 307 9.49 -23.19 2.84
C PRO A 307 9.60 -22.44 4.17
N LEU A 308 10.78 -22.41 4.77
CA LEU A 308 11.01 -21.68 6.03
C LEU A 308 10.95 -20.17 5.81
N ALA A 309 11.56 -19.66 4.74
CA ALA A 309 11.46 -18.23 4.39
C ALA A 309 10.01 -17.81 4.15
N VAL A 310 9.26 -18.59 3.40
CA VAL A 310 7.83 -18.33 3.13
C VAL A 310 7.00 -18.42 4.40
N LEU A 311 7.25 -19.40 5.26
CA LEU A 311 6.58 -19.51 6.57
C LEU A 311 6.72 -18.21 7.39
N PHE A 312 7.95 -17.70 7.53
CA PHE A 312 8.20 -16.47 8.28
C PHE A 312 7.62 -15.24 7.58
N LEU A 313 7.60 -15.17 6.26
CA LEU A 313 6.91 -14.10 5.52
C LEU A 313 5.39 -14.14 5.77
N LEU A 314 4.75 -15.30 5.80
CA LEU A 314 3.33 -15.43 6.10
C LEU A 314 3.01 -15.09 7.56
N LEU A 315 3.84 -15.56 8.51
CA LEU A 315 3.72 -15.19 9.93
C LEU A 315 3.85 -13.66 10.11
N ARG A 316 4.80 -13.03 9.40
CA ARG A 316 4.91 -11.57 9.37
C ARG A 316 3.61 -10.92 8.89
N MET A 317 3.02 -11.39 7.79
CA MET A 317 1.82 -10.78 7.20
C MET A 317 0.58 -10.91 8.09
N SER A 318 0.51 -11.92 8.96
CA SER A 318 -0.56 -12.04 9.94
C SER A 318 -0.56 -10.96 11.02
N LEU A 319 0.57 -10.26 11.23
CA LEU A 319 0.75 -9.26 12.27
C LEU A 319 1.00 -7.84 11.72
N SER A 320 1.76 -7.73 10.62
CA SER A 320 2.31 -6.44 10.14
C SER A 320 1.26 -5.44 9.67
N SER A 321 0.04 -5.87 9.32
CA SER A 321 -1.03 -4.98 8.87
C SER A 321 -1.89 -4.42 10.01
N MET A 322 -1.67 -4.88 11.24
CA MET A 322 -2.44 -4.43 12.41
C MET A 322 -2.05 -3.02 12.88
N ASP A 323 -0.83 -2.56 12.56
CA ASP A 323 -0.36 -1.23 12.94
C ASP A 323 -1.08 -0.10 12.18
N VAL A 324 -1.50 -0.35 10.94
CA VAL A 324 -2.05 0.68 10.04
C VAL A 324 -3.27 1.41 10.62
N PRO A 325 -4.36 0.72 11.03
CA PRO A 325 -5.51 1.38 11.60
C PRO A 325 -5.20 2.03 12.95
N ALA A 326 -4.36 1.41 13.79
CA ALA A 326 -3.94 1.96 15.07
C ALA A 326 -3.15 3.26 14.90
N ARG A 327 -2.23 3.32 13.93
CA ARG A 327 -1.43 4.49 13.59
C ARG A 327 -2.30 5.66 13.11
N GLN A 328 -3.23 5.39 12.19
CA GLN A 328 -4.14 6.43 11.68
C GLN A 328 -5.00 6.99 12.80
N ALA A 329 -5.59 6.13 13.62
CA ALA A 329 -6.40 6.54 14.77
C ALA A 329 -5.58 7.36 15.77
N TYR A 330 -4.35 6.93 16.09
CA TYR A 330 -3.47 7.63 17.01
C TYR A 330 -3.14 9.06 16.56
N VAL A 331 -2.74 9.24 15.28
CA VAL A 331 -2.46 10.57 14.73
C VAL A 331 -3.69 11.47 14.85
N MET A 332 -4.88 10.96 14.50
CA MET A 332 -6.12 11.74 14.55
C MET A 332 -6.54 12.08 15.99
N ALA A 333 -6.23 11.22 16.96
CA ALA A 333 -6.55 11.47 18.37
C ALA A 333 -5.56 12.44 19.06
N MET A 334 -4.32 12.55 18.54
CA MET A 334 -3.30 13.46 19.08
C MET A 334 -3.39 14.89 18.53
N VAL A 335 -4.24 15.12 17.53
CA VAL A 335 -4.29 16.40 16.79
C VAL A 335 -5.69 17.01 16.86
N PRO A 336 -5.82 18.33 17.15
CA PRO A 336 -7.08 19.05 17.08
C PRO A 336 -7.77 18.88 15.73
N ARG A 337 -9.10 18.92 15.71
CA ARG A 337 -9.89 18.66 14.48
C ARG A 337 -9.48 19.55 13.31
N GLU A 338 -9.18 20.81 13.61
CA GLU A 338 -8.81 21.85 12.63
C GLU A 338 -7.46 21.58 11.96
N GLU A 339 -6.53 20.91 12.67
CA GLU A 339 -5.18 20.59 12.20
C GLU A 339 -5.05 19.19 11.57
N ARG A 340 -6.09 18.34 11.61
CA ARG A 340 -6.03 16.93 11.18
C ARG A 340 -5.60 16.76 9.72
N ALA A 341 -6.09 17.61 8.83
CA ALA A 341 -5.73 17.54 7.41
C ALA A 341 -4.24 17.87 7.18
N ALA A 342 -3.73 18.91 7.87
CA ALA A 342 -2.32 19.28 7.81
C ALA A 342 -1.43 18.17 8.43
N ALA A 343 -1.83 17.60 9.56
CA ALA A 343 -1.12 16.51 10.21
C ALA A 343 -1.04 15.26 9.33
N SER A 344 -2.14 14.90 8.65
CA SER A 344 -2.17 13.81 7.69
C SER A 344 -1.19 14.04 6.54
N SER A 345 -1.15 15.24 5.97
CA SER A 345 -0.22 15.58 4.89
C SER A 345 1.23 15.54 5.35
N VAL A 346 1.55 16.15 6.50
CA VAL A 346 2.91 16.22 7.06
C VAL A 346 3.42 14.83 7.48
N THR A 347 2.56 13.90 7.83
CA THR A 347 2.97 12.53 8.15
C THR A 347 3.04 11.63 6.92
N ASN A 348 2.19 11.80 5.92
CA ASN A 348 2.14 10.91 4.77
C ASN A 348 3.14 11.26 3.66
N VAL A 349 3.37 12.55 3.35
CA VAL A 349 4.26 12.93 2.25
C VAL A 349 5.72 12.52 2.51
N PRO A 350 6.35 12.85 3.66
CA PRO A 350 7.71 12.41 3.95
C PRO A 350 7.84 10.89 4.01
N ARG A 351 6.82 10.20 4.53
CA ARG A 351 6.74 8.75 4.58
C ARG A 351 6.76 8.14 3.18
N SER A 352 6.00 8.68 2.23
CA SER A 352 5.96 8.18 0.84
C SER A 352 7.29 8.41 0.13
N LEU A 353 7.92 9.57 0.34
CA LEU A 353 9.24 9.87 -0.21
C LEU A 353 10.31 8.95 0.38
N ALA A 354 10.28 8.69 1.68
CA ALA A 354 11.21 7.78 2.33
C ALA A 354 11.07 6.34 1.79
N ALA A 355 9.82 5.85 1.64
CA ALA A 355 9.57 4.53 1.06
C ALA A 355 10.08 4.40 -0.38
N ALA A 356 10.08 5.49 -1.15
CA ALA A 356 10.48 5.49 -2.54
C ALA A 356 12.01 5.38 -2.75
N LEU A 357 12.82 5.73 -1.75
CA LEU A 357 14.28 5.75 -1.89
C LEU A 357 14.93 4.36 -1.72
N SER A 358 14.39 3.53 -0.85
CA SER A 358 15.01 2.25 -0.48
C SER A 358 14.93 1.12 -1.51
N PRO A 359 13.99 1.07 -2.47
CA PRO A 359 13.99 0.04 -3.51
C PRO A 359 15.25 0.03 -4.38
N LEU A 360 15.84 1.20 -4.69
CA LEU A 360 17.10 1.26 -5.39
C LEU A 360 18.22 0.61 -4.58
N LEU A 361 18.28 0.89 -3.27
CA LEU A 361 19.28 0.27 -2.37
C LEU A 361 19.05 -1.25 -2.26
N ALA A 362 17.80 -1.69 -2.19
CA ALA A 362 17.48 -3.12 -2.22
C ALA A 362 17.93 -3.78 -3.53
N GLY A 363 17.74 -3.09 -4.68
CA GLY A 363 18.24 -3.53 -5.98
C GLY A 363 19.76 -3.70 -5.99
N ILE A 364 20.50 -2.73 -5.43
CA ILE A 364 21.97 -2.80 -5.31
C ILE A 364 22.40 -4.01 -4.45
N LEU A 365 21.72 -4.24 -3.32
CA LEU A 365 22.01 -5.39 -2.47
C LEU A 365 21.73 -6.72 -3.18
N LEU A 366 20.60 -6.82 -3.88
CA LEU A 366 20.23 -8.01 -4.63
C LEU A 366 21.12 -8.24 -5.85
N ASP A 367 21.71 -7.22 -6.42
CA ASP A 367 22.63 -7.38 -7.55
C ASP A 367 23.96 -8.00 -7.13
N ARG A 368 24.43 -7.66 -5.93
CA ARG A 368 25.67 -8.20 -5.37
C ARG A 368 25.53 -9.60 -4.81
N THR A 369 24.36 -9.97 -4.29
CA THR A 369 24.13 -11.25 -3.63
C THR A 369 22.63 -11.63 -3.61
N SER A 370 22.33 -12.92 -3.66
CA SER A 370 20.98 -13.43 -3.45
C SER A 370 20.60 -13.59 -1.97
N PHE A 371 21.51 -13.27 -1.04
CA PHE A 371 21.21 -13.35 0.40
C PHE A 371 20.14 -12.33 0.83
N GLY A 372 19.47 -12.56 1.95
CA GLY A 372 18.33 -11.77 2.44
C GLY A 372 18.67 -10.37 2.99
N TRP A 373 19.75 -9.72 2.56
CA TRP A 373 20.15 -8.39 3.05
C TRP A 373 19.03 -7.33 3.00
N PRO A 374 18.20 -7.23 1.93
CA PRO A 374 17.10 -6.27 1.94
C PRO A 374 16.09 -6.53 3.07
N LEU A 375 15.82 -7.82 3.39
CA LEU A 375 14.91 -8.19 4.48
C LEU A 375 15.51 -7.86 5.85
N LEU A 376 16.83 -8.07 6.00
CA LEU A 376 17.56 -7.74 7.22
C LEU A 376 17.59 -6.23 7.46
N CYS A 377 17.90 -5.44 6.44
CA CYS A 377 17.86 -3.97 6.53
C CYS A 377 16.46 -3.49 6.89
N ALA A 378 15.44 -4.00 6.20
CA ALA A 378 14.04 -3.67 6.47
C ALA A 378 13.65 -4.01 7.92
N GLY A 379 13.89 -5.24 8.34
CA GLY A 379 13.53 -5.72 9.68
C GLY A 379 14.23 -4.92 10.78
N ALA A 380 15.54 -4.64 10.63
CA ALA A 380 16.29 -3.85 11.59
C ALA A 380 15.79 -2.40 11.70
N LEU A 381 15.57 -1.72 10.57
CA LEU A 381 15.06 -0.34 10.56
C LEU A 381 13.65 -0.23 11.16
N LYS A 382 12.78 -1.19 10.83
CA LYS A 382 11.42 -1.24 11.35
C LYS A 382 11.38 -1.61 12.84
N ALA A 383 12.23 -2.53 13.30
CA ALA A 383 12.37 -2.83 14.71
C ALA A 383 12.92 -1.61 15.50
N LEU A 384 13.87 -0.87 14.92
CA LEU A 384 14.36 0.38 15.50
C LEU A 384 13.22 1.41 15.62
N TYR A 385 12.41 1.56 14.56
CA TYR A 385 11.21 2.40 14.60
C TYR A 385 10.29 2.01 15.76
N ASP A 386 9.96 0.71 15.92
CA ASP A 386 9.06 0.23 16.95
C ASP A 386 9.59 0.55 18.38
N LEU A 387 10.89 0.34 18.60
CA LEU A 387 11.54 0.64 19.88
C LEU A 387 11.53 2.15 20.18
N LEU A 388 11.82 2.98 19.17
CA LEU A 388 11.80 4.44 19.32
C LEU A 388 10.38 4.96 19.54
N LEU A 389 9.39 4.42 18.83
CA LEU A 389 7.98 4.75 19.00
C LEU A 389 7.52 4.40 20.44
N PHE A 390 7.84 3.21 20.89
CA PHE A 390 7.48 2.76 22.25
C PHE A 390 8.10 3.65 23.31
N ARG A 391 9.41 3.93 23.20
CA ARG A 391 10.12 4.77 24.16
C ARG A 391 9.56 6.20 24.25
N GLN A 392 9.17 6.78 23.10
CA GLN A 392 8.76 8.19 23.04
C GLN A 392 7.27 8.40 23.32
N PHE A 393 6.42 7.42 22.99
CA PHE A 393 4.98 7.63 22.93
C PHE A 393 4.14 6.66 23.78
N ALA A 394 4.74 5.61 24.40
CA ALA A 394 3.98 4.62 25.17
C ALA A 394 3.29 5.21 26.42
N HIS A 395 3.81 6.32 26.94
CA HIS A 395 3.25 7.02 28.10
C HIS A 395 2.28 8.18 27.74
N LEU A 396 2.24 8.56 26.46
CA LEU A 396 1.33 9.60 25.98
C LEU A 396 0.00 8.94 25.57
N ARG A 397 -1.05 9.18 26.35
CA ARG A 397 -2.41 8.73 26.02
C ARG A 397 -3.17 9.87 25.34
N PRO A 398 -3.84 9.61 24.22
CA PRO A 398 -4.81 10.55 23.67
C PRO A 398 -5.95 10.79 24.68
N ALA A 399 -6.49 12.00 24.68
CA ALA A 399 -7.59 12.37 25.59
C ALA A 399 -8.87 11.53 25.39
N GLU A 400 -9.00 10.86 24.27
CA GLU A 400 -10.15 10.02 23.89
C GLU A 400 -9.96 8.52 24.25
N GLU A 401 -8.78 8.07 24.77
CA GLU A 401 -8.62 6.70 25.21
C GLU A 401 -9.22 6.47 26.60
N PRO A 402 -10.03 5.39 26.83
CA PRO A 402 -10.60 5.08 28.14
C PRO A 402 -9.48 4.91 29.19
N SER A 403 -9.62 5.57 30.35
CA SER A 403 -8.68 5.37 31.44
C SER A 403 -8.88 3.96 32.03
N GLU A 404 -7.77 3.24 32.36
CA GLU A 404 -7.82 1.94 33.01
C GLU A 404 -8.65 1.93 34.30
N ALA A 405 -8.83 3.07 34.96
CA ALA A 405 -9.67 3.24 36.12
C ALA A 405 -11.18 3.07 35.87
N GLY A 406 -11.64 3.19 34.60
CA GLY A 406 -13.05 2.98 34.22
C GLY A 406 -13.41 1.51 33.99
N SER A 407 -12.43 0.69 33.59
CA SER A 407 -12.63 -0.75 33.31
C SER A 407 -12.80 -1.59 34.59
N GLN A 408 -12.14 -1.21 35.68
CA GLN A 408 -12.27 -1.93 36.96
C GLN A 408 -13.59 -1.64 37.70
N ARG A 409 -14.28 -0.52 37.40
CA ARG A 409 -15.58 -0.21 38.02
C ARG A 409 -16.78 -0.85 37.34
N SER A 410 -16.65 -1.28 36.06
CA SER A 410 -17.75 -1.96 35.34
C SER A 410 -17.78 -3.46 35.56
N SER A 411 -16.72 -4.07 36.09
CA SER A 411 -16.66 -5.50 36.44
C SER A 411 -17.13 -5.82 37.87
N LEU A 412 -17.55 -4.79 38.65
CA LEU A 412 -18.06 -4.92 40.03
C LEU A 412 -19.52 -4.47 40.17
N ARG A 413 -20.26 -4.41 39.07
CA ARG A 413 -21.73 -4.23 39.10
C ARG A 413 -22.43 -5.30 38.34
#